data_eaf3a43f50c86cf739dffd96d98de247
#
_entry.id   eaf3a43f50c86cf739dffd96d98de247
#
_cell.length_a   1.000
_cell.length_b   1.000
_cell.length_c   1.000
_cell.angle_alpha   90.00
_cell.angle_beta   90.00
_cell.angle_gamma   90.00
#
_symmetry.space_group_name_H-M   'P 1'
#
loop_
_entity.id
_entity.type
_entity.pdbx_description
1 polymer ?
#
loop_
_entity_poly.entity_id
_entity_poly.type
_entity_poly.pdbx_seq_one_letter_code
_entity_poly.pdbx_strand_id
1 'polypeptide(L)'
;MTKPEMQNRIRVNHRGFLPNAQKRFILTENEAECDCFSVYIIDDVKEIKVLDGKMTKHEENGEVLYVGDFSLVTKCGDYFIEAGGVRSRQFVIYENAYDICQRVMLEYFKYQRCGHALGWNGKCHLDDGYIKETGERVDLSGGYHQSCDLRKSPGGVSIGVLSMLRFAIRDKSEWGEILLSDECHWALSYFIKTIQENGAMYNTLNAPFGWGGRDFYKSPAPSSAQWNVTSILALGYTYFKDKDEALANECLVKALCSYEYMMSEQRPSEVYKHPDKYPMGMDPDFFYEQCRKGSTADLAYQITASSDLYRATGEQRFLDTVKASTPLVLNQLDGHILKRIDEPEKTVSASCSYCWLMSGLLCLCDAYELLGNYGGLEGKLRSALDSVCAFADKSVWKTLQKTFSEYDLDVVDGHENKTRREAIPNLTAYGKYFYSANEILEPSTGCYMGVFLARGASLLGYGKYLNDAQSIADILLGANALDSCYIRGIGYNNPQHHAYGQFFPSTPFIPGAVGTGYSTIDVYRVTSEYDMPCVGLSMYLLSEISKSSL
;
A
#
# COMPACT_ATOMS: atom_id res chain seq x y z
N MET A 1 -27.12 -13.59 -8.50
CA MET A 1 -26.21 -13.57 -7.33
C MET A 1 -25.73 -15.01 -7.14
N THR A 2 -24.50 -15.29 -7.48
CA THR A 2 -23.84 -16.53 -7.08
C THR A 2 -23.69 -16.48 -5.56
N LYS A 3 -24.16 -17.51 -4.87
CA LYS A 3 -23.89 -17.67 -3.44
C LYS A 3 -22.37 -17.53 -3.25
N PRO A 4 -21.88 -16.78 -2.25
CA PRO A 4 -20.47 -16.83 -1.91
C PRO A 4 -20.10 -18.29 -1.72
N GLU A 5 -18.98 -18.73 -2.31
CA GLU A 5 -18.40 -20.03 -1.99
C GLU A 5 -18.31 -20.11 -0.47
N MET A 6 -18.67 -21.27 0.10
CA MET A 6 -18.68 -21.42 1.56
C MET A 6 -17.32 -21.03 2.12
N GLN A 7 -17.31 -20.05 3.00
CA GLN A 7 -16.11 -19.66 3.74
C GLN A 7 -15.60 -20.84 4.54
N ASN A 8 -14.31 -21.11 4.48
CA ASN A 8 -13.72 -22.14 5.32
C ASN A 8 -13.64 -21.65 6.78
N ARG A 9 -13.94 -22.48 7.76
CA ARG A 9 -13.84 -22.10 9.17
C ARG A 9 -12.39 -21.90 9.64
N ILE A 10 -11.42 -22.56 9.00
CA ILE A 10 -10.00 -22.34 9.23
C ILE A 10 -9.53 -21.22 8.30
N ARG A 11 -9.22 -20.06 8.88
CA ARG A 11 -8.67 -18.89 8.20
C ARG A 11 -7.16 -19.00 8.16
N VAL A 12 -6.61 -19.26 7.01
CA VAL A 12 -5.17 -19.41 6.78
C VAL A 12 -4.78 -18.64 5.53
N ASN A 13 -3.52 -18.24 5.42
CA ASN A 13 -2.98 -17.66 4.21
C ASN A 13 -3.19 -18.62 3.02
N HIS A 14 -4.00 -18.23 2.05
CA HIS A 14 -4.38 -19.07 0.90
C HIS A 14 -3.21 -19.36 -0.03
N ARG A 15 -2.20 -18.51 -0.04
CA ARG A 15 -1.00 -18.72 -0.86
C ARG A 15 0.02 -19.57 -0.14
N GLY A 16 0.24 -19.29 1.14
CA GLY A 16 1.18 -20.03 1.96
C GLY A 16 2.26 -19.16 2.59
N PHE A 17 3.37 -19.78 2.94
CA PHE A 17 4.37 -19.20 3.84
C PHE A 17 5.79 -19.46 3.36
N LEU A 18 6.70 -18.60 3.78
CA LEU A 18 8.12 -18.87 3.71
C LEU A 18 8.52 -19.89 4.80
N PRO A 19 9.55 -20.74 4.59
CA PRO A 19 9.92 -21.79 5.54
C PRO A 19 10.15 -21.30 6.96
N ASN A 20 10.86 -20.19 7.13
CA ASN A 20 11.24 -19.63 8.44
C ASN A 20 10.27 -18.56 8.97
N ALA A 21 9.19 -18.24 8.24
CA ALA A 21 8.20 -17.27 8.68
C ALA A 21 7.36 -17.81 9.84
N GLN A 22 6.79 -16.89 10.63
CA GLN A 22 5.68 -17.24 11.53
C GLN A 22 4.50 -17.75 10.71
N LYS A 23 3.85 -18.82 11.18
CA LYS A 23 2.72 -19.45 10.51
C LYS A 23 1.57 -19.64 11.49
N ARG A 24 0.49 -18.93 11.24
CA ARG A 24 -0.70 -18.95 12.08
C ARG A 24 -1.94 -19.25 11.26
N PHE A 25 -2.93 -19.79 11.91
CA PHE A 25 -4.31 -19.86 11.41
C PHE A 25 -5.28 -19.47 12.52
N ILE A 26 -6.51 -19.14 12.14
CA ILE A 26 -7.61 -18.86 13.07
C ILE A 26 -8.79 -19.76 12.71
N LEU A 27 -9.29 -20.49 13.70
CA LEU A 27 -10.54 -21.24 13.59
C LEU A 27 -11.67 -20.40 14.19
N THR A 28 -12.72 -20.13 13.39
CA THR A 28 -13.83 -19.23 13.79
C THR A 28 -14.95 -19.93 14.52
N GLU A 29 -15.27 -21.17 14.15
CA GLU A 29 -16.37 -21.94 14.73
C GLU A 29 -15.87 -23.35 15.09
N ASN A 30 -15.65 -23.59 16.38
CA ASN A 30 -15.11 -24.85 16.88
C ASN A 30 -16.26 -25.75 17.43
N GLU A 31 -17.02 -26.36 16.53
CA GLU A 31 -18.10 -27.26 16.90
C GLU A 31 -17.63 -28.53 17.64
N ALA A 32 -16.41 -28.96 17.43
CA ALA A 32 -15.82 -30.11 18.07
C ALA A 32 -15.36 -29.86 19.51
N GLU A 33 -15.39 -28.59 19.98
CA GLU A 33 -14.92 -28.16 21.29
C GLU A 33 -13.48 -28.63 21.62
N CYS A 34 -12.71 -29.03 20.59
CA CYS A 34 -11.33 -29.51 20.74
C CYS A 34 -10.35 -28.37 20.52
N ASP A 35 -9.39 -28.21 21.42
CA ASP A 35 -8.31 -27.22 21.30
C ASP A 35 -7.11 -27.76 20.48
N CYS A 36 -7.21 -28.95 19.89
CA CYS A 36 -6.13 -29.56 19.14
C CYS A 36 -6.25 -29.33 17.64
N PHE A 37 -5.10 -29.29 16.97
CA PHE A 37 -5.03 -29.29 15.51
C PHE A 37 -3.88 -30.19 15.03
N SER A 38 -3.97 -30.59 13.77
CA SER A 38 -2.92 -31.35 13.08
C SER A 38 -2.56 -30.70 11.75
N VAL A 39 -1.27 -30.72 11.39
CA VAL A 39 -0.78 -30.25 10.09
C VAL A 39 -0.32 -31.45 9.28
N TYR A 40 -0.72 -31.47 8.02
CA TYR A 40 -0.40 -32.53 7.07
C TYR A 40 0.36 -31.98 5.87
N ILE A 41 1.39 -32.69 5.44
CA ILE A 41 2.03 -32.50 4.14
C ILE A 41 1.40 -33.44 3.12
N ILE A 42 1.21 -32.97 1.90
CA ILE A 42 0.75 -33.74 0.76
C ILE A 42 2.00 -34.18 -0.01
N ASP A 43 2.32 -35.46 0.03
CA ASP A 43 3.44 -36.08 -0.66
C ASP A 43 2.89 -37.00 -1.75
N ASP A 44 2.87 -36.52 -2.98
CA ASP A 44 2.18 -37.11 -4.12
C ASP A 44 0.65 -37.26 -3.80
N VAL A 45 0.16 -38.45 -3.56
CA VAL A 45 -1.23 -38.71 -3.18
C VAL A 45 -1.41 -39.07 -1.69
N LYS A 46 -0.32 -38.98 -0.91
CA LYS A 46 -0.34 -39.35 0.51
C LYS A 46 -0.41 -38.12 1.40
N GLU A 47 -1.27 -38.20 2.37
CA GLU A 47 -1.38 -37.19 3.42
C GLU A 47 -0.61 -37.70 4.65
N ILE A 48 0.46 -36.99 4.98
CA ILE A 48 1.36 -37.36 6.07
C ILE A 48 1.27 -36.32 7.15
N LYS A 49 0.84 -36.72 8.35
CA LYS A 49 0.83 -35.83 9.50
C LYS A 49 2.27 -35.47 9.90
N VAL A 50 2.54 -34.17 10.03
CA VAL A 50 3.86 -33.64 10.37
C VAL A 50 3.90 -32.90 11.70
N LEU A 51 2.75 -32.45 12.20
CA LEU A 51 2.66 -31.72 13.46
C LEU A 51 1.29 -31.98 14.11
N ASP A 52 1.29 -32.17 15.43
CA ASP A 52 0.12 -31.97 16.28
C ASP A 52 0.38 -30.77 17.21
N GLY A 53 -0.63 -29.94 17.42
CA GLY A 53 -0.52 -28.74 18.25
C GLY A 53 -1.82 -28.41 18.99
N LYS A 54 -1.73 -27.36 19.82
CA LYS A 54 -2.87 -26.81 20.53
C LYS A 54 -3.16 -25.40 20.10
N MET A 55 -4.44 -25.07 20.02
CA MET A 55 -4.93 -23.73 19.75
C MET A 55 -5.15 -22.96 21.06
N THR A 56 -4.92 -21.66 21.03
CA THR A 56 -5.26 -20.76 22.12
C THR A 56 -6.63 -20.14 21.86
N LYS A 57 -7.51 -20.25 22.85
CA LYS A 57 -8.85 -19.64 22.80
C LYS A 57 -8.77 -18.13 23.07
N HIS A 58 -9.49 -17.35 22.27
CA HIS A 58 -9.67 -15.92 22.41
C HIS A 58 -11.14 -15.57 22.31
N GLU A 59 -11.53 -14.48 22.96
CA GLU A 59 -12.88 -13.91 22.86
C GLU A 59 -12.74 -12.47 22.35
N GLU A 60 -13.30 -12.18 21.19
CA GLU A 60 -13.25 -10.87 20.59
C GLU A 60 -14.60 -10.49 19.99
N ASN A 61 -15.14 -9.34 20.37
CA ASN A 61 -16.44 -8.82 19.90
C ASN A 61 -17.62 -9.82 20.03
N GLY A 62 -17.57 -10.67 21.06
CA GLY A 62 -18.59 -11.70 21.34
C GLY A 62 -18.48 -12.95 20.45
N GLU A 63 -17.39 -13.08 19.71
CA GLU A 63 -17.02 -14.29 18.97
C GLU A 63 -15.91 -15.05 19.72
N VAL A 64 -15.96 -16.36 19.62
CA VAL A 64 -14.92 -17.24 20.16
C VAL A 64 -14.05 -17.70 19.00
N LEU A 65 -12.76 -17.33 19.08
CA LEU A 65 -11.77 -17.62 18.06
C LEU A 65 -10.67 -18.51 18.65
N TYR A 66 -10.11 -19.40 17.85
CA TYR A 66 -9.00 -20.25 18.26
C TYR A 66 -7.81 -20.01 17.34
N VAL A 67 -6.66 -19.70 17.91
CA VAL A 67 -5.42 -19.43 17.15
C VAL A 67 -4.50 -20.63 17.28
N GLY A 68 -4.12 -21.22 16.15
CA GLY A 68 -3.08 -22.24 16.06
C GLY A 68 -1.79 -21.65 15.49
N ASP A 69 -0.65 -22.05 16.04
CA ASP A 69 0.69 -21.73 15.55
C ASP A 69 1.37 -23.02 15.09
N PHE A 70 1.83 -23.03 13.82
CA PHE A 70 2.54 -24.15 13.22
C PHE A 70 3.89 -23.72 12.62
N SER A 71 4.49 -22.66 13.17
CA SER A 71 5.77 -22.11 12.71
C SER A 71 6.91 -23.11 12.71
N LEU A 72 6.81 -24.18 13.50
CA LEU A 72 7.77 -25.28 13.52
C LEU A 72 7.82 -26.09 12.22
N VAL A 73 6.81 -26.01 11.37
CA VAL A 73 6.80 -26.69 10.07
C VAL A 73 7.56 -25.83 9.06
N THR A 74 8.78 -26.25 8.74
CA THR A 74 9.70 -25.51 7.85
C THR A 74 10.01 -26.22 6.53
N LYS A 75 9.67 -27.51 6.41
CA LYS A 75 9.90 -28.29 5.19
C LYS A 75 9.08 -27.72 4.04
N CYS A 76 9.70 -27.56 2.88
CA CYS A 76 8.99 -27.16 1.65
C CYS A 76 8.01 -28.25 1.20
N GLY A 77 6.82 -27.84 0.75
CA GLY A 77 5.77 -28.75 0.29
C GLY A 77 4.38 -28.11 0.28
N ASP A 78 3.39 -28.92 -0.05
CA ASP A 78 1.98 -28.57 -0.06
C ASP A 78 1.33 -29.09 1.23
N TYR A 79 0.49 -28.27 1.84
CA TYR A 79 -0.01 -28.51 3.18
C TYR A 79 -1.50 -28.23 3.33
N PHE A 80 -2.09 -28.82 4.38
CA PHE A 80 -3.37 -28.41 4.96
C PHE A 80 -3.38 -28.65 6.48
N ILE A 81 -4.37 -28.07 7.13
CA ILE A 81 -4.60 -28.16 8.58
C ILE A 81 -5.94 -28.82 8.85
N GLU A 82 -6.00 -29.67 9.86
CA GLU A 82 -7.25 -30.16 10.44
C GLU A 82 -7.41 -29.60 11.85
N ALA A 83 -8.54 -28.96 12.12
CA ALA A 83 -8.89 -28.39 13.41
C ALA A 83 -10.42 -28.28 13.54
N GLY A 84 -10.99 -28.48 14.74
CA GLY A 84 -12.42 -28.29 14.96
C GLY A 84 -13.33 -29.15 14.06
N GLY A 85 -12.85 -30.31 13.63
CA GLY A 85 -13.60 -31.22 12.75
C GLY A 85 -13.66 -30.78 11.29
N VAL A 86 -12.86 -29.79 10.89
CA VAL A 86 -12.79 -29.27 9.50
C VAL A 86 -11.37 -29.26 8.98
N ARG A 87 -11.24 -29.28 7.66
CA ARG A 87 -10.00 -29.21 6.92
C ARG A 87 -9.84 -27.80 6.30
N SER A 88 -8.65 -27.23 6.41
CA SER A 88 -8.34 -25.96 5.78
C SER A 88 -8.27 -26.05 4.24
N ARG A 89 -8.22 -24.92 3.59
CA ARG A 89 -7.73 -24.85 2.22
C ARG A 89 -6.27 -25.31 2.16
N GLN A 90 -5.84 -25.78 1.00
CA GLN A 90 -4.45 -26.11 0.76
C GLN A 90 -3.63 -24.82 0.63
N PHE A 91 -2.42 -24.87 1.15
CA PHE A 91 -1.42 -23.80 1.05
C PHE A 91 -0.03 -24.40 0.88
N VAL A 92 0.94 -23.60 0.55
CA VAL A 92 2.32 -24.06 0.34
C VAL A 92 3.27 -23.50 1.38
N ILE A 93 4.38 -24.20 1.59
CA ILE A 93 5.57 -23.65 2.28
C ILE A 93 6.72 -23.77 1.28
N TYR A 94 7.19 -22.62 0.74
CA TYR A 94 8.32 -22.54 -0.18
C TYR A 94 9.07 -21.22 -0.03
N GLU A 95 10.35 -21.19 -0.38
CA GLU A 95 11.19 -19.99 -0.33
C GLU A 95 10.67 -18.88 -1.28
N ASN A 96 10.01 -19.27 -2.36
CA ASN A 96 9.43 -18.37 -3.36
C ASN A 96 7.89 -18.32 -3.27
N ALA A 97 7.31 -18.53 -2.09
CA ALA A 97 5.86 -18.58 -1.91
C ALA A 97 5.12 -17.36 -2.47
N TYR A 98 5.74 -16.19 -2.45
CA TYR A 98 5.11 -14.93 -2.86
C TYR A 98 5.41 -14.49 -4.30
N ASP A 99 6.29 -15.17 -5.03
CA ASP A 99 6.65 -14.78 -6.41
C ASP A 99 5.44 -14.67 -7.33
N ILE A 100 4.53 -15.64 -7.26
CA ILE A 100 3.32 -15.60 -8.08
C ILE A 100 2.43 -14.40 -7.77
N CYS A 101 2.35 -13.99 -6.48
CA CYS A 101 1.61 -12.80 -6.09
C CYS A 101 2.22 -11.54 -6.72
N GLN A 102 3.54 -11.42 -6.66
CA GLN A 102 4.27 -10.27 -7.21
C GLN A 102 4.12 -10.21 -8.74
N ARG A 103 4.22 -11.36 -9.42
CA ARG A 103 4.02 -11.44 -10.89
C ARG A 103 2.60 -11.05 -11.30
N VAL A 104 1.59 -11.55 -10.59
CA VAL A 104 0.19 -11.24 -10.88
C VAL A 104 -0.11 -9.77 -10.58
N MET A 105 0.46 -9.20 -9.52
CA MET A 105 0.34 -7.76 -9.23
C MET A 105 1.06 -6.89 -10.28
N LEU A 106 2.14 -7.37 -10.89
CA LEU A 106 2.78 -6.66 -11.99
C LEU A 106 1.86 -6.60 -13.24
N GLU A 107 1.07 -7.65 -13.48
CA GLU A 107 0.05 -7.60 -14.56
C GLU A 107 -0.97 -6.48 -14.33
N TYR A 108 -1.34 -6.21 -13.07
CA TYR A 108 -2.20 -5.06 -12.76
C TYR A 108 -1.63 -3.75 -13.29
N PHE A 109 -0.34 -3.47 -13.09
CA PHE A 109 0.30 -2.25 -13.61
C PHE A 109 0.17 -2.16 -15.12
N LYS A 110 0.38 -3.25 -15.85
CA LYS A 110 0.19 -3.29 -17.31
C LYS A 110 -1.24 -2.96 -17.72
N TYR A 111 -2.23 -3.52 -16.99
CA TYR A 111 -3.65 -3.25 -17.27
C TYR A 111 -4.06 -1.80 -16.96
N GLN A 112 -3.27 -1.07 -16.21
CA GLN A 112 -3.49 0.36 -15.92
C GLN A 112 -2.70 1.30 -16.85
N ARG A 113 -1.87 0.80 -17.75
CA ARG A 113 -1.12 1.67 -18.68
C ARG A 113 -2.06 2.51 -19.54
N CYS A 114 -1.90 3.82 -19.50
CA CYS A 114 -2.56 4.74 -20.42
C CYS A 114 -1.94 4.65 -21.82
N GLY A 115 -2.76 4.68 -22.87
CA GLY A 115 -2.28 4.61 -24.25
C GLY A 115 -2.15 3.20 -24.81
N HIS A 116 -2.34 2.18 -24.00
CA HIS A 116 -2.37 0.78 -24.41
C HIS A 116 -3.81 0.28 -24.57
N ALA A 117 -4.06 -0.55 -25.57
CA ALA A 117 -5.29 -1.35 -25.65
C ALA A 117 -5.03 -2.68 -24.93
N LEU A 118 -5.49 -2.78 -23.71
CA LEU A 118 -5.30 -3.95 -22.86
C LEU A 118 -6.64 -4.50 -22.41
N GLY A 119 -6.99 -5.66 -22.93
CA GLY A 119 -8.20 -6.38 -22.50
C GLY A 119 -9.48 -5.56 -22.63
N TRP A 120 -9.98 -5.02 -21.55
CA TRP A 120 -11.24 -4.32 -21.46
C TRP A 120 -11.18 -2.83 -21.82
N ASN A 121 -9.97 -2.24 -21.83
CA ASN A 121 -9.77 -0.82 -22.08
C ASN A 121 -9.07 -0.58 -23.41
N GLY A 122 -9.63 0.28 -24.24
CA GLY A 122 -9.02 0.73 -25.48
C GLY A 122 -7.87 1.73 -25.23
N LYS A 123 -7.23 2.18 -26.31
CA LYS A 123 -6.23 3.25 -26.21
C LYS A 123 -6.88 4.54 -25.70
N CYS A 124 -6.28 5.12 -24.67
CA CYS A 124 -6.78 6.32 -24.00
C CYS A 124 -5.65 7.32 -23.74
N HIS A 125 -5.98 8.55 -23.39
CA HIS A 125 -5.02 9.58 -22.95
C HIS A 125 -3.84 9.80 -23.93
N LEU A 126 -4.06 9.64 -25.24
CA LEU A 126 -3.02 9.75 -26.26
C LEU A 126 -2.61 11.20 -26.53
N ASP A 127 -3.50 12.15 -26.22
CA ASP A 127 -3.37 13.58 -26.42
C ASP A 127 -3.27 14.38 -25.11
N ASP A 128 -2.94 13.72 -24.01
CA ASP A 128 -2.62 14.39 -22.75
C ASP A 128 -1.33 15.18 -22.92
N GLY A 129 -1.15 16.38 -22.36
CA GLY A 129 -1.98 17.06 -21.39
C GLY A 129 -2.32 18.47 -21.85
N TYR A 130 -3.49 18.86 -21.43
CA TYR A 130 -3.95 20.22 -21.59
C TYR A 130 -3.69 21.02 -20.31
N ILE A 131 -2.92 22.12 -20.42
CA ILE A 131 -2.61 22.97 -19.27
C ILE A 131 -3.71 23.99 -19.10
N LYS A 132 -4.47 23.85 -18.03
CA LYS A 132 -5.70 24.61 -17.78
C LYS A 132 -5.46 26.11 -17.67
N GLU A 133 -4.35 26.51 -17.03
CA GLU A 133 -4.03 27.91 -16.79
C GLU A 133 -3.67 28.66 -18.08
N THR A 134 -3.06 27.98 -19.04
CA THR A 134 -2.50 28.63 -20.24
C THR A 134 -3.18 28.21 -21.54
N GLY A 135 -3.93 27.13 -21.54
CA GLY A 135 -4.46 26.52 -22.77
C GLY A 135 -3.41 25.79 -23.62
N GLU A 136 -2.18 25.72 -23.13
CA GLU A 136 -1.06 25.07 -23.80
C GLU A 136 -1.20 23.54 -23.75
N ARG A 137 -0.69 22.87 -24.78
CA ARG A 137 -0.55 21.41 -24.79
C ARG A 137 0.90 21.03 -24.62
N VAL A 138 1.14 20.11 -23.68
CA VAL A 138 2.44 19.50 -23.43
C VAL A 138 2.29 17.98 -23.54
N ASP A 139 3.33 17.26 -23.91
CA ASP A 139 3.30 15.80 -23.95
C ASP A 139 3.35 15.21 -22.55
N LEU A 140 2.18 14.81 -22.05
CA LEU A 140 2.01 14.04 -20.82
C LEU A 140 1.36 12.67 -21.12
N SER A 141 1.54 12.15 -22.33
CA SER A 141 1.09 10.81 -22.71
C SER A 141 1.83 9.71 -21.95
N GLY A 142 1.26 8.53 -21.87
CA GLY A 142 1.80 7.40 -21.09
C GLY A 142 1.31 7.43 -19.63
N GLY A 143 2.04 6.79 -18.72
CA GLY A 143 1.65 6.66 -17.32
C GLY A 143 0.49 5.69 -17.11
N TYR A 144 -0.27 5.89 -16.05
CA TYR A 144 -1.25 4.92 -15.57
C TYR A 144 -2.58 5.56 -15.18
N HIS A 145 -3.64 4.78 -15.27
CA HIS A 145 -4.83 5.02 -14.48
C HIS A 145 -4.53 4.74 -13.00
N GLN A 146 -4.96 5.60 -12.11
CA GLN A 146 -4.81 5.39 -10.68
C GLN A 146 -5.66 4.22 -10.21
N SER A 147 -6.92 4.21 -10.65
CA SER A 147 -7.95 3.29 -10.17
C SER A 147 -8.98 2.95 -11.25
N CYS A 148 -10.13 2.46 -10.82
CA CYS A 148 -11.24 2.04 -11.68
C CYS A 148 -11.94 3.18 -12.44
N ASP A 149 -11.75 4.42 -12.03
CA ASP A 149 -12.33 5.60 -12.68
C ASP A 149 -11.51 6.09 -13.89
N LEU A 150 -10.44 5.38 -14.22
CA LEU A 150 -9.53 5.68 -15.32
C LEU A 150 -8.88 7.06 -15.22
N ARG A 151 -8.84 7.62 -14.02
CA ARG A 151 -8.21 8.89 -13.76
C ARG A 151 -6.69 8.76 -13.80
N LYS A 152 -6.05 9.70 -14.46
CA LYS A 152 -4.61 9.79 -14.55
C LYS A 152 -4.10 10.91 -13.65
N SER A 153 -3.44 10.56 -12.58
CA SER A 153 -2.88 11.50 -11.63
C SER A 153 -1.44 11.13 -11.28
N PRO A 154 -0.44 11.98 -11.59
CA PRO A 154 0.96 11.69 -11.23
C PRO A 154 1.12 11.45 -9.72
N GLY A 155 0.49 12.29 -8.89
CA GLY A 155 0.51 12.13 -7.44
C GLY A 155 -0.17 10.85 -6.97
N GLY A 156 -1.35 10.55 -7.52
CA GLY A 156 -2.15 9.41 -7.13
C GLY A 156 -1.49 8.05 -7.40
N VAL A 157 -0.67 7.95 -8.45
CA VAL A 157 0.03 6.71 -8.79
C VAL A 157 1.44 6.64 -8.19
N SER A 158 1.96 7.74 -7.64
CA SER A 158 3.37 7.83 -7.22
C SER A 158 3.76 6.81 -6.15
N ILE A 159 2.92 6.58 -5.13
CA ILE A 159 3.22 5.59 -4.08
C ILE A 159 3.28 4.17 -4.64
N GLY A 160 2.35 3.83 -5.54
CA GLY A 160 2.34 2.51 -6.19
C GLY A 160 3.62 2.27 -6.99
N VAL A 161 4.00 3.24 -7.82
CA VAL A 161 5.22 3.15 -8.65
C VAL A 161 6.48 3.20 -7.79
N LEU A 162 6.53 4.05 -6.76
CA LEU A 162 7.66 4.08 -5.81
C LEU A 162 7.87 2.71 -5.16
N SER A 163 6.77 2.09 -4.72
CA SER A 163 6.79 0.76 -4.12
C SER A 163 7.26 -0.32 -5.10
N MET A 164 6.79 -0.27 -6.35
CA MET A 164 7.26 -1.17 -7.43
C MET A 164 8.76 -1.00 -7.68
N LEU A 165 9.29 0.22 -7.76
CA LEU A 165 10.73 0.46 -7.93
C LEU A 165 11.55 0.00 -6.72
N ARG A 166 11.05 0.19 -5.49
CA ARG A 166 11.67 -0.35 -4.28
C ARG A 166 11.79 -1.89 -4.34
N PHE A 167 10.77 -2.55 -4.85
CA PHE A 167 10.82 -3.98 -5.13
C PHE A 167 11.82 -4.28 -6.25
N ALA A 168 11.76 -3.61 -7.39
CA ALA A 168 12.58 -3.86 -8.56
C ALA A 168 14.10 -3.79 -8.29
N ILE A 169 14.53 -2.83 -7.49
CA ILE A 169 15.96 -2.69 -7.12
C ILE A 169 16.47 -3.89 -6.34
N ARG A 170 15.59 -4.58 -5.62
CA ARG A 170 15.92 -5.71 -4.75
C ARG A 170 15.70 -7.07 -5.39
N ASP A 171 14.82 -7.13 -6.38
CA ASP A 171 14.51 -8.37 -7.07
C ASP A 171 15.69 -8.87 -7.88
N LYS A 172 15.95 -10.18 -7.81
CA LYS A 172 17.03 -10.87 -8.53
C LYS A 172 16.49 -12.02 -9.37
N SER A 173 15.17 -12.09 -9.54
CA SER A 173 14.55 -13.13 -10.34
C SER A 173 14.74 -12.89 -11.83
N GLU A 174 14.86 -13.97 -12.60
CA GLU A 174 14.96 -13.88 -14.07
C GLU A 174 13.71 -13.23 -14.68
N TRP A 175 12.55 -13.50 -14.13
CA TRP A 175 11.30 -12.88 -14.61
C TRP A 175 11.25 -11.38 -14.32
N GLY A 176 11.79 -10.96 -13.18
CA GLY A 176 11.87 -9.55 -12.80
C GLY A 176 12.81 -8.77 -13.71
N GLU A 177 13.91 -9.35 -14.15
CA GLU A 177 14.84 -8.71 -15.06
C GLU A 177 14.18 -8.30 -16.40
N ILE A 178 13.20 -9.06 -16.85
CA ILE A 178 12.49 -8.79 -18.11
C ILE A 178 11.21 -7.96 -17.87
N LEU A 179 10.27 -8.51 -17.09
CA LEU A 179 8.93 -7.96 -16.98
C LEU A 179 8.88 -6.70 -16.11
N LEU A 180 9.64 -6.72 -15.03
CA LEU A 180 9.69 -5.61 -14.09
C LEU A 180 10.50 -4.44 -14.66
N SER A 181 11.56 -4.75 -15.44
CA SER A 181 12.34 -3.74 -16.16
C SER A 181 11.49 -3.00 -17.19
N ASP A 182 10.65 -3.71 -17.96
CA ASP A 182 9.72 -3.10 -18.92
C ASP A 182 8.70 -2.19 -18.21
N GLU A 183 8.16 -2.62 -17.07
CA GLU A 183 7.20 -1.82 -16.31
C GLU A 183 7.85 -0.58 -15.68
N CYS A 184 9.06 -0.73 -15.13
CA CYS A 184 9.83 0.40 -14.60
C CYS A 184 10.17 1.42 -15.70
N HIS A 185 10.58 0.94 -16.89
CA HIS A 185 10.85 1.82 -18.03
C HIS A 185 9.59 2.61 -18.44
N TRP A 186 8.43 1.95 -18.52
CA TRP A 186 7.15 2.61 -18.81
C TRP A 186 6.82 3.70 -17.81
N ALA A 187 6.96 3.40 -16.52
CA ALA A 187 6.70 4.34 -15.43
C ALA A 187 7.61 5.56 -15.50
N LEU A 188 8.92 5.35 -15.63
CA LEU A 188 9.92 6.41 -15.64
C LEU A 188 9.78 7.31 -16.85
N SER A 189 9.51 6.76 -18.04
CA SER A 189 9.25 7.53 -19.25
C SER A 189 8.08 8.51 -19.09
N TYR A 190 7.11 8.20 -18.25
CA TYR A 190 6.03 9.10 -17.91
C TYR A 190 6.45 10.14 -16.86
N PHE A 191 7.06 9.71 -15.75
CA PHE A 191 7.39 10.63 -14.66
C PHE A 191 8.41 11.70 -15.07
N ILE A 192 9.33 11.39 -15.96
CA ILE A 192 10.25 12.35 -16.58
C ILE A 192 9.47 13.54 -17.20
N LYS A 193 8.39 13.24 -17.93
CA LYS A 193 7.54 14.25 -18.58
C LYS A 193 6.76 15.10 -17.59
N THR A 194 6.49 14.58 -16.39
CA THR A 194 5.71 15.31 -15.38
C THR A 194 6.49 16.43 -14.71
N ILE A 195 7.81 16.46 -14.81
CA ILE A 195 8.65 17.53 -14.23
C ILE A 195 8.90 18.62 -15.27
N GLN A 196 8.39 19.81 -14.98
CA GLN A 196 8.54 21.01 -15.78
C GLN A 196 10.02 21.45 -15.89
N GLU A 197 10.32 22.42 -16.74
CA GLU A 197 11.67 22.96 -16.89
C GLU A 197 12.19 23.65 -15.60
N ASN A 198 11.31 24.28 -14.85
CA ASN A 198 11.63 24.90 -13.56
C ASN A 198 11.70 23.93 -12.39
N GLY A 199 11.47 22.62 -12.62
CA GLY A 199 11.47 21.57 -11.61
C GLY A 199 10.15 21.32 -10.91
N ALA A 200 9.13 22.16 -11.07
CA ALA A 200 7.80 21.90 -10.54
C ALA A 200 7.16 20.68 -11.23
N MET A 201 6.33 19.94 -10.53
CA MET A 201 5.56 18.86 -11.13
C MET A 201 4.22 19.38 -11.65
N TYR A 202 3.83 18.93 -12.86
CA TYR A 202 2.44 19.11 -13.31
C TYR A 202 1.47 18.37 -12.38
N ASN A 203 0.38 19.03 -12.06
CA ASN A 203 -0.62 18.49 -11.15
C ASN A 203 -1.96 18.25 -11.86
N THR A 204 -2.71 17.28 -11.37
CA THR A 204 -4.09 16.98 -11.80
C THR A 204 -5.01 17.08 -10.58
N LEU A 205 -5.35 18.30 -10.16
CA LEU A 205 -6.21 18.49 -8.99
C LEU A 205 -7.67 18.13 -9.22
N ASN A 206 -8.13 18.16 -10.46
CA ASN A 206 -9.53 17.93 -10.82
C ASN A 206 -9.66 17.02 -12.01
N ALA A 207 -10.02 15.77 -11.76
CA ALA A 207 -10.83 15.07 -12.71
C ALA A 207 -12.28 15.19 -12.24
N PRO A 208 -13.17 15.87 -12.94
CA PRO A 208 -14.58 15.67 -12.72
C PRO A 208 -14.86 14.18 -12.90
N PHE A 209 -15.78 13.63 -12.12
CA PHE A 209 -16.24 12.25 -12.28
C PHE A 209 -16.55 11.97 -13.74
N GLY A 210 -15.90 10.99 -14.29
CA GLY A 210 -16.09 10.56 -15.66
C GLY A 210 -14.95 10.97 -16.59
N TRP A 211 -14.46 10.03 -17.29
CA TRP A 211 -13.68 9.96 -18.54
C TRP A 211 -12.91 11.19 -19.04
N GLY A 212 -12.64 12.20 -18.28
CA GLY A 212 -12.20 13.46 -18.84
C GLY A 212 -11.26 14.28 -18.04
N GLY A 213 -10.64 13.74 -17.01
CA GLY A 213 -9.60 14.45 -16.26
C GLY A 213 -8.33 14.64 -17.08
N ARG A 214 -8.43 15.37 -18.19
CA ARG A 214 -7.32 15.71 -19.07
C ARG A 214 -6.68 17.06 -18.72
N ASP A 215 -7.22 17.73 -17.70
CA ASP A 215 -6.73 19.01 -17.27
C ASP A 215 -5.53 18.86 -16.35
N PHE A 216 -4.41 19.35 -16.79
CA PHE A 216 -3.19 19.48 -15.99
C PHE A 216 -3.00 20.92 -15.57
N TYR A 217 -2.25 21.13 -14.52
CA TYR A 217 -1.98 22.45 -13.94
C TYR A 217 -0.49 22.64 -13.75
N LYS A 218 -0.01 23.87 -14.03
CA LYS A 218 1.35 24.30 -13.67
C LYS A 218 1.47 24.65 -12.17
N SER A 219 0.34 24.80 -11.50
CA SER A 219 0.30 25.06 -10.05
C SER A 219 0.96 23.90 -9.28
N PRO A 220 1.54 24.19 -8.10
CA PRO A 220 2.28 23.19 -7.36
C PRO A 220 1.47 21.92 -7.07
N ALA A 221 2.08 20.80 -7.28
CA ALA A 221 1.57 19.52 -6.81
C ALA A 221 1.66 19.42 -5.28
N PRO A 222 0.91 18.52 -4.63
CA PRO A 222 1.14 18.19 -3.24
C PRO A 222 2.61 17.84 -3.00
N SER A 223 3.19 18.37 -1.92
CA SER A 223 4.60 18.16 -1.59
C SER A 223 4.98 16.69 -1.52
N SER A 224 4.14 15.90 -0.84
CA SER A 224 4.33 14.45 -0.74
C SER A 224 4.38 13.78 -2.11
N ALA A 225 3.51 14.17 -3.03
CA ALA A 225 3.48 13.63 -4.38
C ALA A 225 4.76 13.98 -5.17
N GLN A 226 5.18 15.24 -5.11
CA GLN A 226 6.40 15.65 -5.82
C GLN A 226 7.66 15.05 -5.21
N TRP A 227 7.76 14.95 -3.87
CA TRP A 227 8.87 14.24 -3.23
C TRP A 227 8.90 12.76 -3.60
N ASN A 228 7.75 12.09 -3.69
CA ASN A 228 7.67 10.71 -4.16
C ASN A 228 8.19 10.58 -5.61
N VAL A 229 7.82 11.52 -6.49
CA VAL A 229 8.31 11.51 -7.88
C VAL A 229 9.82 11.77 -7.93
N THR A 230 10.35 12.65 -7.08
CA THR A 230 11.81 12.84 -6.92
C THR A 230 12.49 11.52 -6.52
N SER A 231 11.92 10.78 -5.56
CA SER A 231 12.41 9.44 -5.17
C SER A 231 12.31 8.45 -6.33
N ILE A 232 11.18 8.39 -7.04
CA ILE A 232 10.97 7.52 -8.21
C ILE A 232 12.09 7.73 -9.25
N LEU A 233 12.39 8.98 -9.56
CA LEU A 233 13.42 9.32 -10.55
C LEU A 233 14.83 9.00 -10.03
N ALA A 234 15.13 9.23 -8.76
CA ALA A 234 16.42 8.84 -8.15
C ALA A 234 16.61 7.31 -8.13
N LEU A 235 15.55 6.56 -7.81
CA LEU A 235 15.57 5.10 -7.88
C LEU A 235 15.64 4.61 -9.33
N GLY A 236 15.01 5.31 -10.27
CA GLY A 236 15.10 5.05 -11.71
C GLY A 236 16.55 5.12 -12.20
N TYR A 237 17.29 6.15 -11.81
CA TYR A 237 18.73 6.23 -12.07
C TYR A 237 19.47 5.02 -11.49
N THR A 238 19.23 4.70 -10.22
CA THR A 238 19.89 3.57 -9.54
C THR A 238 19.61 2.23 -10.23
N TYR A 239 18.39 2.02 -10.70
CA TYR A 239 17.98 0.78 -11.35
C TYR A 239 18.50 0.62 -12.78
N PHE A 240 18.57 1.72 -13.55
CA PHE A 240 18.92 1.68 -14.97
C PHE A 240 20.36 2.10 -15.30
N LYS A 241 21.14 2.64 -14.37
CA LYS A 241 22.49 3.16 -14.66
C LYS A 241 23.42 2.17 -15.37
N ASP A 242 23.23 0.88 -15.12
CA ASP A 242 24.02 -0.21 -15.73
C ASP A 242 23.25 -0.96 -16.84
N LYS A 243 21.99 -0.54 -17.17
CA LYS A 243 21.09 -1.20 -18.12
C LYS A 243 20.69 -0.30 -19.29
N ASP A 244 20.38 0.95 -19.00
CA ASP A 244 19.99 2.00 -19.95
C ASP A 244 20.50 3.35 -19.42
N GLU A 245 21.73 3.68 -19.78
CA GLU A 245 22.42 4.89 -19.30
C GLU A 245 21.68 6.17 -19.71
N ALA A 246 21.05 6.18 -20.89
CA ALA A 246 20.33 7.37 -21.38
C ALA A 246 19.10 7.66 -20.50
N LEU A 247 18.27 6.66 -20.26
CA LEU A 247 17.10 6.78 -19.38
C LEU A 247 17.53 7.12 -17.94
N ALA A 248 18.57 6.46 -17.45
CA ALA A 248 19.08 6.71 -16.11
C ALA A 248 19.52 8.17 -15.94
N ASN A 249 20.32 8.70 -16.85
CA ASN A 249 20.78 10.08 -16.79
C ASN A 249 19.62 11.08 -16.87
N GLU A 250 18.62 10.82 -17.72
CA GLU A 250 17.42 11.66 -17.80
C GLU A 250 16.63 11.65 -16.47
N CYS A 251 16.48 10.49 -15.86
CA CYS A 251 15.89 10.37 -14.52
C CYS A 251 16.64 11.18 -13.48
N LEU A 252 17.97 11.09 -13.45
CA LEU A 252 18.80 11.84 -12.49
C LEU A 252 18.67 13.34 -12.70
N VAL A 253 18.75 13.83 -13.94
CA VAL A 253 18.59 15.28 -14.26
C VAL A 253 17.24 15.78 -13.77
N LYS A 254 16.16 15.06 -14.03
CA LYS A 254 14.82 15.44 -13.59
C LYS A 254 14.64 15.33 -12.07
N ALA A 255 15.25 14.33 -11.43
CA ALA A 255 15.24 14.21 -9.97
C ALA A 255 15.92 15.40 -9.29
N LEU A 256 17.10 15.78 -9.79
CA LEU A 256 17.84 16.95 -9.29
C LEU A 256 17.07 18.24 -9.52
N CYS A 257 16.51 18.44 -10.71
CA CYS A 257 15.69 19.61 -11.03
C CYS A 257 14.47 19.73 -10.10
N SER A 258 13.77 18.60 -9.85
CA SER A 258 12.66 18.54 -8.91
C SER A 258 13.10 18.84 -7.47
N TYR A 259 14.22 18.28 -7.04
CA TYR A 259 14.77 18.54 -5.70
C TYR A 259 15.09 20.04 -5.50
N GLU A 260 15.79 20.67 -6.45
CA GLU A 260 16.15 22.09 -6.37
C GLU A 260 14.89 22.98 -6.27
N TYR A 261 13.87 22.68 -7.08
CA TYR A 261 12.59 23.37 -6.98
C TYR A 261 11.96 23.20 -5.60
N MET A 262 11.90 21.97 -5.09
CA MET A 262 11.29 21.68 -3.79
C MET A 262 12.03 22.34 -2.62
N MET A 263 13.33 22.53 -2.72
CA MET A 263 14.14 23.25 -1.72
C MET A 263 14.10 24.76 -1.87
N SER A 264 13.73 25.28 -3.05
CA SER A 264 13.83 26.71 -3.36
C SER A 264 12.86 27.58 -2.58
N GLU A 265 13.23 28.85 -2.39
CA GLU A 265 12.35 29.90 -1.85
C GLU A 265 11.24 30.30 -2.84
N GLN A 266 11.38 29.96 -4.12
CA GLN A 266 10.37 30.22 -5.15
C GLN A 266 9.18 29.25 -5.05
N ARG A 267 9.35 28.12 -4.38
CA ARG A 267 8.25 27.20 -4.12
C ARG A 267 7.24 27.89 -3.21
N PRO A 268 5.95 27.94 -3.59
CA PRO A 268 4.93 28.54 -2.74
C PRO A 268 4.89 27.89 -1.35
N SER A 269 4.90 28.73 -0.31
CA SER A 269 4.80 28.27 1.08
C SER A 269 3.37 27.88 1.46
N GLU A 270 2.38 28.34 0.68
CA GLU A 270 0.98 28.07 0.92
C GLU A 270 0.38 27.21 -0.19
N VAL A 271 -0.55 26.39 0.22
CA VAL A 271 -1.37 25.61 -0.71
C VAL A 271 -2.18 26.58 -1.57
N TYR A 272 -2.27 26.23 -2.82
CA TYR A 272 -3.17 26.88 -3.75
C TYR A 272 -4.64 26.67 -3.28
N LYS A 273 -5.16 27.63 -2.55
CA LYS A 273 -6.56 27.67 -2.09
C LYS A 273 -7.45 27.99 -3.29
N HIS A 274 -7.85 26.97 -4.04
CA HIS A 274 -8.91 27.12 -5.01
C HIS A 274 -10.18 26.45 -4.45
N PRO A 275 -11.12 27.22 -3.88
CA PRO A 275 -12.35 26.69 -3.31
C PRO A 275 -13.17 25.86 -4.32
N ASP A 276 -13.07 26.18 -5.61
CA ASP A 276 -13.78 25.49 -6.69
C ASP A 276 -13.06 24.22 -7.19
N LYS A 277 -11.89 23.87 -6.62
CA LYS A 277 -11.03 22.79 -7.13
C LYS A 277 -10.92 21.59 -6.19
N TYR A 278 -11.56 21.63 -5.04
CA TYR A 278 -11.65 20.45 -4.17
C TYR A 278 -12.92 19.68 -4.50
N PRO A 279 -12.83 18.62 -5.32
CA PRO A 279 -14.00 17.82 -5.59
C PRO A 279 -14.37 17.05 -4.32
N MET A 280 -15.66 17.06 -3.99
CA MET A 280 -16.28 16.10 -3.12
C MET A 280 -15.91 16.14 -1.63
N GLY A 281 -16.00 17.32 -1.01
CA GLY A 281 -15.97 17.40 0.46
C GLY A 281 -14.67 16.93 1.12
N MET A 282 -13.57 16.95 0.38
CA MET A 282 -12.26 16.73 0.98
C MET A 282 -11.93 17.87 1.94
N ASP A 283 -11.51 17.51 3.15
CA ASP A 283 -11.12 18.46 4.17
C ASP A 283 -10.01 19.39 3.65
N PRO A 284 -10.23 20.70 3.56
CA PRO A 284 -9.20 21.65 3.17
C PRO A 284 -7.95 21.58 4.05
N ASP A 285 -8.10 21.28 5.34
CA ASP A 285 -7.01 21.14 6.29
C ASP A 285 -6.09 19.97 5.95
N PHE A 286 -6.64 18.91 5.38
CA PHE A 286 -5.87 17.76 4.94
C PHE A 286 -4.90 18.09 3.80
N PHE A 287 -5.38 18.78 2.76
CA PHE A 287 -4.53 19.23 1.67
C PHE A 287 -3.51 20.26 2.13
N TYR A 288 -3.87 21.10 3.10
CA TYR A 288 -2.98 22.07 3.69
C TYR A 288 -1.71 21.41 4.21
N GLU A 289 -1.83 20.39 5.04
CA GLU A 289 -0.67 19.67 5.60
C GLU A 289 0.17 18.99 4.50
N GLN A 290 -0.48 18.37 3.52
CA GLN A 290 0.22 17.62 2.46
C GLN A 290 0.93 18.51 1.43
N CYS A 291 0.53 19.77 1.29
CA CYS A 291 1.05 20.65 0.28
C CYS A 291 1.97 21.75 0.82
N ARG A 292 1.91 22.00 2.13
CA ARG A 292 2.61 23.13 2.73
C ARG A 292 4.11 22.86 2.88
N LYS A 293 4.95 23.81 2.42
CA LYS A 293 6.41 23.79 2.64
C LYS A 293 6.71 23.80 4.14
N GLY A 294 7.53 22.85 4.58
CA GLY A 294 7.94 22.73 5.98
C GLY A 294 6.90 22.11 6.90
N SER A 295 5.80 21.57 6.37
CA SER A 295 4.90 20.72 7.16
C SER A 295 5.56 19.41 7.58
N THR A 296 5.00 18.72 8.56
CA THR A 296 5.52 17.40 9.00
C THR A 296 5.56 16.41 7.84
N ALA A 297 4.53 16.37 7.01
CA ALA A 297 4.49 15.52 5.83
C ALA A 297 5.57 15.91 4.81
N ASP A 298 5.71 17.20 4.51
CA ASP A 298 6.74 17.71 3.60
C ASP A 298 8.15 17.27 4.05
N LEU A 299 8.46 17.45 5.33
CA LEU A 299 9.75 17.07 5.90
C LEU A 299 9.99 15.55 5.89
N ALA A 300 8.95 14.75 6.16
CA ALA A 300 9.05 13.30 6.14
C ALA A 300 9.36 12.77 4.73
N TYR A 301 8.64 13.25 3.73
CA TYR A 301 8.89 12.85 2.33
C TYR A 301 10.18 13.45 1.76
N GLN A 302 10.60 14.63 2.23
CA GLN A 302 11.91 15.21 1.93
C GLN A 302 13.05 14.31 2.41
N ILE A 303 12.95 13.75 3.63
CA ILE A 303 13.93 12.79 4.15
C ILE A 303 14.04 11.58 3.22
N THR A 304 12.92 10.99 2.82
CA THR A 304 12.91 9.84 1.90
C THR A 304 13.56 10.18 0.56
N ALA A 305 13.16 11.28 -0.08
CA ALA A 305 13.70 11.68 -1.38
C ALA A 305 15.19 12.03 -1.31
N SER A 306 15.62 12.74 -0.26
CA SER A 306 17.02 13.07 -0.04
C SER A 306 17.86 11.81 0.22
N SER A 307 17.30 10.83 0.94
CA SER A 307 17.97 9.54 1.16
C SER A 307 18.20 8.79 -0.14
N ASP A 308 17.22 8.77 -1.04
CA ASP A 308 17.34 8.11 -2.34
C ASP A 308 18.32 8.84 -3.26
N LEU A 309 18.32 10.17 -3.27
CA LEU A 309 19.31 10.97 -3.99
C LEU A 309 20.72 10.76 -3.45
N TYR A 310 20.90 10.67 -2.14
CA TYR A 310 22.20 10.37 -1.57
C TYR A 310 22.71 8.98 -2.00
N ARG A 311 21.85 7.96 -1.96
CA ARG A 311 22.21 6.61 -2.44
C ARG A 311 22.53 6.58 -3.94
N ALA A 312 21.86 7.42 -4.72
CA ALA A 312 22.07 7.52 -6.16
C ALA A 312 23.37 8.23 -6.53
N THR A 313 23.71 9.33 -5.84
CA THR A 313 24.78 10.26 -6.26
C THR A 313 25.99 10.29 -5.32
N GLY A 314 25.83 9.97 -4.04
CA GLY A 314 26.84 10.16 -3.00
C GLY A 314 27.04 11.63 -2.58
N GLU A 315 26.26 12.58 -3.10
CA GLU A 315 26.44 14.01 -2.81
C GLU A 315 26.06 14.36 -1.37
N GLN A 316 27.00 14.94 -0.63
CA GLN A 316 26.87 15.23 0.80
C GLN A 316 25.66 16.10 1.14
N ARG A 317 25.27 17.03 0.26
CA ARG A 317 24.13 17.94 0.49
C ARG A 317 22.82 17.20 0.79
N PHE A 318 22.60 16.03 0.18
CA PHE A 318 21.39 15.24 0.43
C PHE A 318 21.43 14.62 1.83
N LEU A 319 22.58 14.10 2.25
CA LEU A 319 22.76 13.60 3.61
C LEU A 319 22.60 14.71 4.65
N ASP A 320 23.07 15.91 4.35
CA ASP A 320 22.92 17.08 5.24
C ASP A 320 21.45 17.48 5.38
N THR A 321 20.66 17.37 4.30
CA THR A 321 19.20 17.57 4.34
C THR A 321 18.53 16.51 5.23
N VAL A 322 18.90 15.23 5.10
CA VAL A 322 18.37 14.17 5.98
C VAL A 322 18.68 14.47 7.44
N LYS A 323 19.93 14.88 7.76
CA LYS A 323 20.34 15.26 9.12
C LYS A 323 19.56 16.44 9.67
N ALA A 324 19.32 17.47 8.84
CA ALA A 324 18.60 18.67 9.27
C ALA A 324 17.11 18.41 9.53
N SER A 325 16.46 17.62 8.67
CA SER A 325 15.01 17.37 8.73
C SER A 325 14.62 16.28 9.75
N THR A 326 15.50 15.31 10.02
CA THR A 326 15.19 14.19 10.93
C THR A 326 14.77 14.65 12.34
N PRO A 327 15.48 15.54 13.05
CA PRO A 327 15.04 15.98 14.36
C PRO A 327 13.67 16.68 14.35
N LEU A 328 13.35 17.40 13.29
CA LEU A 328 12.08 18.10 13.16
C LEU A 328 10.90 17.12 13.08
N VAL A 329 11.06 16.03 12.33
CA VAL A 329 10.05 14.95 12.24
C VAL A 329 9.99 14.16 13.55
N LEU A 330 11.13 13.84 14.17
CA LEU A 330 11.16 13.09 15.45
C LEU A 330 10.44 13.83 16.58
N ASN A 331 10.46 15.16 16.58
CA ASN A 331 9.76 15.96 17.56
C ASN A 331 8.23 15.92 17.40
N GLN A 332 7.73 15.52 16.24
CA GLN A 332 6.31 15.38 15.95
C GLN A 332 5.80 13.95 16.16
N LEU A 333 6.68 13.02 16.49
CA LEU A 333 6.34 11.60 16.61
C LEU A 333 5.77 11.27 18.00
N ASP A 334 4.55 10.71 18.02
CA ASP A 334 3.86 10.19 19.19
C ASP A 334 3.44 8.73 18.93
N GLY A 335 4.21 7.78 19.44
CA GLY A 335 4.09 6.39 19.03
C GLY A 335 4.32 6.23 17.52
N HIS A 336 3.33 5.71 16.80
CA HIS A 336 3.34 5.61 15.33
C HIS A 336 2.58 6.73 14.62
N ILE A 337 2.18 7.75 15.36
CA ILE A 337 1.41 8.88 14.85
C ILE A 337 2.34 10.08 14.67
N LEU A 338 2.33 10.69 13.50
CA LEU A 338 2.96 11.99 13.26
C LEU A 338 1.96 13.11 13.49
N LYS A 339 2.33 14.07 14.32
CA LYS A 339 1.57 15.29 14.58
C LYS A 339 1.97 16.41 13.64
N ARG A 340 1.08 17.37 13.43
CA ARG A 340 1.40 18.56 12.64
C ARG A 340 2.34 19.49 13.43
N ILE A 341 3.29 20.08 12.73
CA ILE A 341 4.30 20.93 13.37
C ILE A 341 3.72 22.27 13.87
N ASP A 342 2.70 22.77 13.22
CA ASP A 342 2.01 24.04 13.53
C ASP A 342 0.71 23.88 14.31
N GLU A 343 0.13 22.67 14.32
CA GLU A 343 -1.11 22.31 15.04
C GLU A 343 -0.90 20.98 15.75
N PRO A 344 -0.14 20.94 16.86
CA PRO A 344 0.26 19.69 17.51
C PRO A 344 -0.90 18.83 18.06
N GLU A 345 -2.08 19.39 18.18
CA GLU A 345 -3.30 18.66 18.50
C GLU A 345 -3.86 17.86 17.31
N LYS A 346 -3.45 18.20 16.09
CA LYS A 346 -3.84 17.50 14.87
C LYS A 346 -2.76 16.54 14.42
N THR A 347 -3.19 15.45 13.80
CA THR A 347 -2.29 14.45 13.23
C THR A 347 -2.06 14.70 11.74
N VAL A 348 -0.89 14.28 11.24
CA VAL A 348 -0.71 14.05 9.81
C VAL A 348 -1.59 12.85 9.48
N SER A 349 -2.69 13.11 8.79
CA SER A 349 -3.72 12.11 8.60
C SER A 349 -3.20 10.93 7.78
N ALA A 350 -3.24 9.74 8.39
CA ALA A 350 -3.20 8.47 7.66
C ALA A 350 -4.59 8.14 7.07
N SER A 351 -5.59 8.96 7.33
CA SER A 351 -7.01 8.66 7.21
C SER A 351 -7.62 9.15 5.91
N CYS A 352 -7.03 8.83 4.77
CA CYS A 352 -7.66 9.18 3.52
C CYS A 352 -7.84 7.94 2.65
N SER A 353 -8.98 7.86 2.01
CA SER A 353 -9.25 6.92 0.92
C SER A 353 -8.29 7.06 -0.27
N TYR A 354 -7.33 7.94 -0.17
CA TYR A 354 -6.28 8.17 -1.14
C TYR A 354 -4.92 7.92 -0.47
N CYS A 355 -4.44 6.73 -0.62
CA CYS A 355 -3.22 6.16 -0.05
C CYS A 355 -1.93 6.96 -0.32
N TRP A 356 -1.96 7.94 -1.18
CA TRP A 356 -0.84 8.83 -1.47
C TRP A 356 -0.55 9.85 -0.35
N LEU A 357 -1.34 9.80 0.72
CA LEU A 357 -1.30 10.74 1.83
C LEU A 357 -0.88 10.05 3.13
N MET A 358 -0.15 8.99 3.01
CA MET A 358 0.34 8.24 4.17
C MET A 358 1.25 9.07 5.07
N SER A 359 1.35 8.62 6.30
CA SER A 359 1.99 9.35 7.41
C SER A 359 3.47 9.69 7.22
N GLY A 360 4.13 9.15 6.18
CA GLY A 360 5.56 9.37 5.97
C GLY A 360 6.49 8.63 6.94
N LEU A 361 5.99 7.72 7.78
CA LEU A 361 6.80 6.99 8.79
C LEU A 361 7.99 6.23 8.20
N LEU A 362 7.92 5.82 6.93
CA LEU A 362 9.04 5.13 6.28
C LEU A 362 10.32 5.98 6.22
N CYS A 363 10.21 7.30 6.32
CA CYS A 363 11.36 8.19 6.42
C CYS A 363 12.26 7.89 7.61
N LEU A 364 11.70 7.35 8.72
CA LEU A 364 12.48 6.95 9.90
C LEU A 364 13.42 5.80 9.58
N CYS A 365 12.95 4.83 8.78
CA CYS A 365 13.78 3.75 8.28
C CYS A 365 14.86 4.27 7.32
N ASP A 366 14.49 5.16 6.39
CA ASP A 366 15.44 5.76 5.43
C ASP A 366 16.53 6.56 6.14
N ALA A 367 16.15 7.37 7.13
CA ALA A 367 17.09 8.11 7.96
C ALA A 367 18.00 7.19 8.79
N TYR A 368 17.44 6.14 9.42
CA TYR A 368 18.23 5.22 10.24
C TYR A 368 19.25 4.43 9.43
N GLU A 369 18.91 4.01 8.21
CA GLU A 369 19.85 3.34 7.29
C GLU A 369 21.09 4.21 7.00
N LEU A 370 20.92 5.54 6.93
CA LEU A 370 22.01 6.46 6.59
C LEU A 370 22.75 7.03 7.81
N LEU A 371 22.04 7.28 8.90
CA LEU A 371 22.53 8.05 10.03
C LEU A 371 22.74 7.22 11.31
N GLY A 372 22.26 5.96 11.32
CA GLY A 372 22.24 5.16 12.56
C GLY A 372 21.43 5.84 13.66
N ASN A 373 21.90 5.78 14.87
CA ASN A 373 21.22 6.38 16.04
C ASN A 373 21.44 7.90 16.18
N TYR A 374 21.43 8.63 15.06
CA TYR A 374 21.55 10.09 15.09
C TYR A 374 20.36 10.75 15.81
N GLY A 375 20.65 11.64 16.78
CA GLY A 375 19.61 12.38 17.51
C GLY A 375 18.62 11.50 18.30
N GLY A 376 19.00 10.27 18.66
CA GLY A 376 18.12 9.34 19.35
C GLY A 376 17.12 8.63 18.44
N LEU A 377 17.37 8.61 17.13
CA LEU A 377 16.49 8.04 16.11
C LEU A 377 16.16 6.57 16.38
N GLU A 378 17.11 5.75 16.86
CA GLU A 378 16.82 4.34 17.17
C GLU A 378 15.72 4.18 18.21
N GLY A 379 15.79 4.92 19.32
CA GLY A 379 14.77 4.87 20.36
C GLY A 379 13.39 5.30 19.86
N LYS A 380 13.33 6.33 19.03
CA LYS A 380 12.10 6.80 18.40
C LYS A 380 11.54 5.81 17.37
N LEU A 381 12.40 5.23 16.54
CA LEU A 381 12.02 4.20 15.58
C LEU A 381 11.47 2.96 16.30
N ARG A 382 12.14 2.48 17.37
CA ARG A 382 11.63 1.39 18.20
C ARG A 382 10.27 1.72 18.80
N SER A 383 10.12 2.90 19.39
CA SER A 383 8.85 3.32 19.98
C SER A 383 7.71 3.35 18.96
N ALA A 384 7.97 3.80 17.74
CA ALA A 384 6.98 3.80 16.68
C ALA A 384 6.61 2.38 16.24
N LEU A 385 7.59 1.49 16.06
CA LEU A 385 7.38 0.09 15.71
C LEU A 385 6.60 -0.66 16.79
N ASP A 386 7.00 -0.49 18.06
CA ASP A 386 6.30 -1.09 19.21
C ASP A 386 4.86 -0.58 19.30
N SER A 387 4.63 0.69 18.99
CA SER A 387 3.28 1.28 18.97
C SER A 387 2.40 0.66 17.87
N VAL A 388 2.95 0.40 16.69
CA VAL A 388 2.23 -0.32 15.61
C VAL A 388 1.90 -1.75 16.06
N CYS A 389 2.87 -2.47 16.62
CA CYS A 389 2.65 -3.82 17.15
C CYS A 389 1.57 -3.84 18.24
N ALA A 390 1.65 -2.93 19.21
CA ALA A 390 0.67 -2.83 20.29
C ALA A 390 -0.74 -2.51 19.77
N PHE A 391 -0.83 -1.79 18.66
CA PHE A 391 -2.11 -1.53 18.01
C PHE A 391 -2.63 -2.78 17.29
N ALA A 392 -1.80 -3.49 16.55
CA ALA A 392 -2.15 -4.76 15.90
C ALA A 392 -2.54 -5.84 16.93
N ASP A 393 -1.89 -5.87 18.09
CA ASP A 393 -2.15 -6.83 19.18
C ASP A 393 -3.54 -6.66 19.85
N LYS A 394 -4.26 -5.58 19.58
CA LYS A 394 -5.64 -5.39 20.06
C LYS A 394 -6.64 -6.32 19.42
N SER A 395 -6.28 -6.97 18.31
CA SER A 395 -7.13 -7.92 17.60
C SER A 395 -6.40 -9.25 17.37
N VAL A 396 -7.13 -10.35 17.53
CA VAL A 396 -6.68 -11.71 17.16
C VAL A 396 -6.30 -11.76 15.67
N TRP A 397 -7.03 -11.02 14.85
CA TRP A 397 -6.77 -10.88 13.42
C TRP A 397 -5.51 -10.10 13.10
N LYS A 398 -4.87 -9.47 14.11
CA LYS A 398 -3.71 -8.60 13.88
C LYS A 398 -3.97 -7.45 12.90
N THR A 399 -5.22 -7.18 12.67
CA THR A 399 -5.63 -6.02 11.91
C THR A 399 -5.80 -4.83 12.85
N LEU A 400 -5.57 -3.67 12.33
CA LEU A 400 -5.85 -2.43 13.01
C LEU A 400 -7.37 -2.12 12.95
N GLN A 401 -8.21 -3.11 13.24
CA GLN A 401 -9.66 -3.05 13.06
C GLN A 401 -10.32 -2.18 14.11
N LYS A 402 -11.25 -1.34 13.68
CA LYS A 402 -12.28 -0.82 14.56
C LYS A 402 -13.55 -1.66 14.46
N THR A 403 -14.22 -1.82 15.58
CA THR A 403 -15.58 -2.34 15.57
C THR A 403 -16.51 -1.33 14.92
N PHE A 404 -17.52 -1.82 14.23
CA PHE A 404 -18.49 -0.95 13.55
C PHE A 404 -19.21 0.04 14.48
N SER A 405 -19.36 -0.31 15.77
CA SER A 405 -19.96 0.55 16.79
C SER A 405 -19.10 1.76 17.18
N GLU A 406 -17.80 1.71 16.90
CA GLU A 406 -16.86 2.81 17.15
C GLU A 406 -16.72 3.72 15.93
N TYR A 407 -17.38 3.35 14.84
CA TYR A 407 -17.29 4.00 13.58
C TYR A 407 -18.30 5.11 13.43
N ASP A 408 -17.86 6.35 13.45
CA ASP A 408 -18.69 7.48 13.09
C ASP A 408 -18.75 7.63 11.57
N LEU A 409 -19.82 7.11 10.98
CA LEU A 409 -20.07 7.20 9.55
C LEU A 409 -20.27 8.65 9.07
N ASP A 410 -20.43 9.60 9.98
CA ASP A 410 -20.71 10.99 9.63
C ASP A 410 -19.42 11.77 9.25
N VAL A 411 -18.25 11.17 9.44
CA VAL A 411 -16.95 11.82 9.18
C VAL A 411 -16.30 11.40 7.85
N VAL A 412 -16.87 10.41 7.17
CA VAL A 412 -16.22 9.65 6.11
C VAL A 412 -16.30 10.33 4.78
N ASP A 413 -16.11 11.33 4.33
CA ASP A 413 -15.96 11.85 2.95
C ASP A 413 -16.88 12.99 2.49
N GLY A 414 -17.62 13.58 3.39
CA GLY A 414 -18.46 14.73 3.03
C GLY A 414 -19.62 14.44 2.07
N HIS A 415 -19.81 13.19 1.67
CA HIS A 415 -20.96 12.76 0.89
C HIS A 415 -21.99 12.08 1.78
N GLU A 416 -23.19 12.62 1.78
CA GLU A 416 -24.42 12.19 2.45
C GLU A 416 -24.40 10.77 3.04
N ASN A 417 -23.84 10.67 4.23
CA ASN A 417 -23.64 9.45 5.01
C ASN A 417 -24.93 8.70 5.34
N LYS A 418 -26.05 9.39 5.25
CA LYS A 418 -27.37 8.82 5.45
C LYS A 418 -27.66 7.68 4.48
N THR A 419 -27.23 7.84 3.25
CA THR A 419 -27.40 6.83 2.18
C THR A 419 -26.53 5.59 2.40
N ARG A 420 -25.39 5.74 3.07
CA ARG A 420 -24.50 4.60 3.40
C ARG A 420 -25.07 3.74 4.53
N ARG A 421 -25.58 4.34 5.59
CA ARG A 421 -26.25 3.59 6.67
C ARG A 421 -27.47 2.81 6.16
N GLU A 422 -28.22 3.39 5.23
CA GLU A 422 -29.39 2.76 4.63
C GLU A 422 -29.02 1.68 3.61
N ALA A 423 -27.90 1.84 2.93
CA ALA A 423 -27.43 0.91 1.89
C ALA A 423 -26.70 -0.33 2.45
N ILE A 424 -26.35 -0.36 3.74
CA ILE A 424 -25.68 -1.49 4.38
C ILE A 424 -26.58 -2.07 5.50
N PRO A 425 -27.81 -2.52 5.18
CA PRO A 425 -28.78 -2.94 6.20
C PRO A 425 -28.39 -4.20 6.95
N ASN A 426 -27.42 -4.99 6.46
CA ASN A 426 -27.03 -6.29 7.01
C ASN A 426 -25.57 -6.38 7.42
N LEU A 427 -24.96 -5.30 7.85
CA LEU A 427 -23.59 -5.30 8.39
C LEU A 427 -23.37 -6.32 9.50
N THR A 428 -24.43 -6.62 10.27
CA THR A 428 -24.43 -7.67 11.29
C THR A 428 -24.35 -9.10 10.73
N ALA A 429 -24.69 -9.32 9.47
CA ALA A 429 -24.66 -10.64 8.85
C ALA A 429 -23.25 -11.09 8.44
N TYR A 430 -22.29 -10.16 8.35
CA TYR A 430 -20.91 -10.43 7.95
C TYR A 430 -19.90 -10.27 9.10
N GLY A 431 -20.39 -10.36 10.33
CA GLY A 431 -19.56 -10.10 11.49
C GLY A 431 -19.41 -8.60 11.80
N LYS A 432 -18.90 -8.31 12.95
CA LYS A 432 -18.76 -6.95 13.51
C LYS A 432 -17.60 -6.17 12.90
N TYR A 433 -16.97 -6.68 11.90
CA TYR A 433 -15.75 -6.16 11.30
C TYR A 433 -16.09 -5.42 10.02
N PHE A 434 -16.16 -4.13 10.13
CA PHE A 434 -16.24 -3.27 8.98
C PHE A 434 -14.95 -2.47 8.85
N TYR A 435 -14.42 -2.44 7.65
CA TYR A 435 -13.21 -1.73 7.33
C TYR A 435 -13.57 -0.32 6.89
N SER A 436 -13.14 0.64 7.67
CA SER A 436 -13.33 2.04 7.41
C SER A 436 -12.30 2.56 6.44
N ALA A 437 -12.73 3.30 5.44
CA ALA A 437 -11.84 4.04 4.56
C ALA A 437 -10.97 5.07 5.30
N ASN A 438 -11.34 5.47 6.51
CA ASN A 438 -10.65 6.51 7.25
C ASN A 438 -9.73 6.03 8.36
N GLU A 439 -9.78 4.76 8.73
CA GLU A 439 -8.98 4.27 9.83
C GLU A 439 -8.42 2.87 9.57
N ILE A 440 -7.30 2.82 8.88
CA ILE A 440 -6.27 1.82 9.09
C ILE A 440 -6.48 0.45 8.44
N LEU A 441 -7.53 0.22 7.65
CA LEU A 441 -7.75 -1.11 7.09
C LEU A 441 -8.02 -1.14 5.61
N GLU A 442 -7.68 -0.07 4.97
CA GLU A 442 -7.35 -0.18 3.56
C GLU A 442 -6.11 -1.05 3.45
N PRO A 443 -6.08 -2.00 2.52
CA PRO A 443 -4.89 -2.80 2.24
C PRO A 443 -3.63 -1.97 2.12
N SER A 444 -3.74 -0.77 1.55
CA SER A 444 -2.63 0.16 1.44
C SER A 444 -2.05 0.59 2.78
N THR A 445 -2.89 1.02 3.73
CA THR A 445 -2.42 1.43 5.05
C THR A 445 -1.87 0.24 5.84
N GLY A 446 -2.57 -0.89 5.80
CA GLY A 446 -2.07 -2.13 6.41
C GLY A 446 -0.73 -2.54 5.82
N CYS A 447 -0.62 -2.61 4.50
CA CYS A 447 0.63 -2.96 3.82
C CYS A 447 1.74 -1.94 4.07
N TYR A 448 1.43 -0.63 4.13
CA TYR A 448 2.41 0.39 4.49
C TYR A 448 2.98 0.17 5.89
N MET A 449 2.12 -0.09 6.88
CA MET A 449 2.56 -0.42 8.24
C MET A 449 3.32 -1.74 8.28
N GLY A 450 2.91 -2.73 7.49
CA GLY A 450 3.65 -3.99 7.32
C GLY A 450 5.05 -3.77 6.74
N VAL A 451 5.20 -2.91 5.73
CA VAL A 451 6.51 -2.51 5.19
C VAL A 451 7.36 -1.83 6.26
N PHE A 452 6.74 -0.92 7.03
CA PHE A 452 7.44 -0.23 8.13
C PHE A 452 7.96 -1.22 9.17
N LEU A 453 7.14 -2.19 9.59
CA LEU A 453 7.53 -3.26 10.52
C LEU A 453 8.62 -4.17 9.94
N ALA A 454 8.50 -4.63 8.69
CA ALA A 454 9.48 -5.50 8.06
C ALA A 454 10.84 -4.81 7.89
N ARG A 455 10.86 -3.55 7.46
CA ARG A 455 12.09 -2.73 7.43
C ARG A 455 12.68 -2.52 8.81
N GLY A 456 11.83 -2.20 9.79
CA GLY A 456 12.25 -2.07 11.19
C GLY A 456 12.87 -3.34 11.73
N ALA A 457 12.32 -4.51 11.41
CA ALA A 457 12.88 -5.82 11.76
C ALA A 457 14.29 -6.01 11.17
N SER A 458 14.45 -5.72 9.89
CA SER A 458 15.73 -5.83 9.19
C SER A 458 16.79 -4.88 9.76
N LEU A 459 16.39 -3.66 10.15
CA LEU A 459 17.31 -2.63 10.67
C LEU A 459 17.73 -2.86 12.12
N LEU A 460 16.80 -3.34 12.95
CA LEU A 460 16.98 -3.45 14.39
C LEU A 460 17.19 -4.89 14.88
N GLY A 461 17.09 -5.87 14.00
CA GLY A 461 17.29 -7.29 14.31
C GLY A 461 16.22 -7.87 15.26
N TYR A 462 14.97 -7.41 15.20
CA TYR A 462 13.94 -7.79 16.15
C TYR A 462 12.78 -8.56 15.49
N GLY A 463 12.75 -9.88 15.70
CA GLY A 463 11.84 -10.81 15.03
C GLY A 463 10.34 -10.53 15.24
N LYS A 464 9.93 -9.90 16.36
CA LYS A 464 8.54 -9.56 16.61
C LYS A 464 7.96 -8.66 15.51
N TYR A 465 8.72 -7.67 15.05
CA TYR A 465 8.26 -6.77 13.98
C TYR A 465 8.02 -7.53 12.67
N LEU A 466 8.89 -8.50 12.36
CA LEU A 466 8.72 -9.35 11.17
C LEU A 466 7.49 -10.24 11.29
N ASN A 467 7.22 -10.79 12.49
CA ASN A 467 6.04 -11.63 12.73
C ASN A 467 4.73 -10.84 12.56
N ASP A 468 4.68 -9.61 13.04
CA ASP A 468 3.50 -8.76 12.87
C ASP A 468 3.35 -8.30 11.41
N ALA A 469 4.44 -8.01 10.70
CA ALA A 469 4.44 -7.76 9.25
C ALA A 469 3.93 -8.98 8.46
N GLN A 470 4.36 -10.20 8.83
CA GLN A 470 3.86 -11.45 8.25
C GLN A 470 2.35 -11.59 8.49
N SER A 471 1.88 -11.30 9.69
CA SER A 471 0.44 -11.36 10.00
C SER A 471 -0.39 -10.41 9.13
N ILE A 472 0.13 -9.22 8.82
CA ILE A 472 -0.53 -8.28 7.89
C ILE A 472 -0.56 -8.86 6.47
N ALA A 473 0.52 -9.48 6.02
CA ALA A 473 0.53 -10.18 4.72
C ALA A 473 -0.43 -11.38 4.69
N ASP A 474 -0.54 -12.11 5.79
CA ASP A 474 -1.49 -13.23 5.90
C ASP A 474 -2.94 -12.78 5.77
N ILE A 475 -3.28 -11.60 6.31
CA ILE A 475 -4.60 -10.98 6.13
C ILE A 475 -4.86 -10.66 4.66
N LEU A 476 -3.91 -10.03 3.99
CA LEU A 476 -3.98 -9.74 2.55
C LEU A 476 -4.23 -11.02 1.74
N LEU A 477 -3.66 -12.13 2.19
CA LEU A 477 -3.64 -13.42 1.49
C LEU A 477 -4.72 -14.41 1.97
N GLY A 478 -5.68 -14.01 2.80
CA GLY A 478 -6.86 -14.81 3.13
C GLY A 478 -7.05 -15.17 4.60
N ALA A 479 -6.04 -15.00 5.47
CA ALA A 479 -6.18 -15.24 6.90
C ALA A 479 -6.97 -14.10 7.59
N ASN A 480 -8.17 -13.83 7.12
CA ASN A 480 -9.04 -12.75 7.60
C ASN A 480 -10.47 -13.25 7.85
N ALA A 481 -11.29 -12.42 8.49
CA ALA A 481 -12.66 -12.75 8.85
C ALA A 481 -13.53 -13.19 7.65
N LEU A 482 -13.18 -12.75 6.45
CA LEU A 482 -13.93 -13.03 5.21
C LEU A 482 -13.44 -14.28 4.47
N ASP A 483 -12.36 -14.95 4.91
CA ASP A 483 -11.73 -16.04 4.14
C ASP A 483 -11.46 -15.62 2.70
N SER A 484 -10.96 -14.40 2.50
CA SER A 484 -10.86 -13.75 1.21
C SER A 484 -9.43 -13.32 0.92
N CYS A 485 -8.84 -13.82 -0.15
CA CYS A 485 -7.58 -13.28 -0.65
C CYS A 485 -7.85 -11.99 -1.41
N TYR A 486 -7.20 -10.91 -1.02
CA TYR A 486 -7.46 -9.58 -1.57
C TYR A 486 -6.71 -9.30 -2.87
N ILE A 487 -5.78 -10.15 -3.25
CA ILE A 487 -5.11 -10.08 -4.55
C ILE A 487 -5.95 -10.85 -5.56
N ARG A 488 -6.54 -10.15 -6.51
CA ARG A 488 -7.39 -10.73 -7.55
C ARG A 488 -6.63 -11.74 -8.39
N GLY A 489 -7.18 -12.95 -8.50
CA GLY A 489 -6.55 -14.06 -9.22
C GLY A 489 -5.58 -14.90 -8.40
N ILE A 490 -5.43 -14.60 -7.11
CA ILE A 490 -4.69 -15.40 -6.14
C ILE A 490 -5.65 -15.92 -5.06
N GLY A 491 -5.45 -17.13 -4.61
CA GLY A 491 -6.24 -17.72 -3.52
C GLY A 491 -7.72 -17.84 -3.84
N TYR A 492 -8.56 -17.65 -2.85
CA TYR A 492 -10.01 -17.90 -2.91
C TYR A 492 -10.80 -16.67 -2.48
N ASN A 493 -12.09 -16.64 -2.84
CA ASN A 493 -13.06 -15.63 -2.41
C ASN A 493 -12.59 -14.20 -2.67
N ASN A 494 -11.93 -13.96 -3.81
CA ASN A 494 -11.47 -12.61 -4.13
C ASN A 494 -12.62 -11.61 -4.09
N PRO A 495 -12.43 -10.40 -3.50
CA PRO A 495 -13.44 -9.36 -3.52
C PRO A 495 -13.85 -9.00 -4.95
N GLN A 496 -15.12 -8.69 -5.16
CA GLN A 496 -15.54 -8.08 -6.41
C GLN A 496 -15.14 -6.61 -6.38
N HIS A 497 -14.39 -6.19 -7.40
CA HIS A 497 -14.08 -4.79 -7.60
C HIS A 497 -15.12 -4.16 -8.50
N HIS A 498 -15.63 -3.01 -8.11
CA HIS A 498 -16.52 -2.21 -8.94
C HIS A 498 -15.72 -1.12 -9.65
N ALA A 499 -15.73 -1.18 -10.96
CA ALA A 499 -15.54 0.02 -11.74
C ALA A 499 -16.81 0.88 -11.58
N TYR A 500 -16.70 2.20 -11.59
CA TYR A 500 -17.85 3.11 -11.53
C TYR A 500 -19.01 2.59 -12.36
N GLY A 501 -20.02 2.01 -11.70
CA GLY A 501 -21.06 1.17 -12.32
C GLY A 501 -21.91 1.84 -13.39
N GLN A 502 -21.87 3.17 -13.46
CA GLN A 502 -22.53 3.92 -14.54
C GLN A 502 -21.71 3.95 -15.84
N PHE A 503 -20.42 3.62 -15.83
CA PHE A 503 -19.55 3.66 -17.00
C PHE A 503 -19.21 2.28 -17.54
N PHE A 504 -19.29 1.25 -16.70
CA PHE A 504 -18.98 -0.11 -17.10
C PHE A 504 -20.11 -1.04 -16.69
N PRO A 505 -20.78 -1.67 -17.66
CA PRO A 505 -21.88 -2.58 -17.39
C PRO A 505 -21.45 -3.87 -16.68
N SER A 506 -20.16 -4.16 -16.67
CA SER A 506 -19.57 -5.29 -15.93
C SER A 506 -18.21 -4.91 -15.41
N THR A 507 -17.88 -5.35 -14.20
CA THR A 507 -16.55 -5.19 -13.63
C THR A 507 -15.58 -6.12 -14.36
N PRO A 508 -14.53 -5.60 -14.99
CA PRO A 508 -13.55 -6.46 -15.64
C PRO A 508 -12.77 -7.26 -14.61
N PHE A 509 -12.33 -8.44 -14.99
CA PHE A 509 -11.35 -9.17 -14.22
C PHE A 509 -9.96 -8.58 -14.49
N ILE A 510 -9.36 -7.92 -13.50
CA ILE A 510 -8.01 -7.38 -13.58
C ILE A 510 -7.12 -8.20 -12.65
N PRO A 511 -6.22 -9.03 -13.18
CA PRO A 511 -5.30 -9.81 -12.35
C PRO A 511 -4.47 -8.89 -11.46
N GLY A 512 -4.19 -9.31 -10.24
CA GLY A 512 -3.35 -8.57 -9.30
C GLY A 512 -3.97 -7.32 -8.69
N ALA A 513 -5.19 -6.96 -9.07
CA ALA A 513 -5.89 -5.84 -8.47
C ALA A 513 -6.10 -6.08 -6.96
N VAL A 514 -5.84 -5.05 -6.16
CA VAL A 514 -6.09 -5.02 -4.72
C VAL A 514 -7.00 -3.83 -4.43
N GLY A 515 -8.10 -4.06 -3.74
CA GLY A 515 -9.09 -3.03 -3.46
C GLY A 515 -8.67 -2.07 -2.36
N THR A 516 -9.29 -0.90 -2.33
CA THR A 516 -9.11 0.11 -1.28
C THR A 516 -9.76 -0.29 0.04
N GLY A 517 -10.62 -1.28 0.03
CA GLY A 517 -11.28 -1.80 1.21
C GLY A 517 -11.94 -3.14 0.96
N TYR A 518 -12.64 -3.62 1.96
CA TYR A 518 -13.23 -4.95 1.98
C TYR A 518 -14.74 -4.88 2.13
N SER A 519 -15.43 -4.89 1.04
CA SER A 519 -16.87 -5.05 1.07
C SER A 519 -17.27 -6.32 0.34
N THR A 520 -17.97 -7.19 1.03
CA THR A 520 -18.71 -8.30 0.40
C THR A 520 -20.03 -7.81 -0.17
N ILE A 521 -20.39 -6.57 0.11
CA ILE A 521 -21.64 -5.96 -0.30
C ILE A 521 -21.40 -5.14 -1.54
N ASP A 522 -22.09 -5.49 -2.57
CA ASP A 522 -22.04 -5.00 -3.95
C ASP A 522 -22.43 -3.51 -4.11
N VAL A 523 -22.26 -2.67 -3.11
CA VAL A 523 -23.00 -1.40 -3.09
C VAL A 523 -22.13 -0.17 -3.09
N TYR A 524 -20.81 -0.24 -2.81
CA TYR A 524 -20.08 1.01 -2.65
C TYR A 524 -18.68 1.12 -3.24
N ARG A 525 -18.50 2.23 -3.89
CA ARG A 525 -17.34 2.72 -4.62
C ARG A 525 -16.05 2.69 -3.83
N VAL A 526 -16.08 3.08 -2.56
CA VAL A 526 -14.86 3.32 -1.77
C VAL A 526 -14.24 2.04 -1.22
N THR A 527 -15.04 1.01 -0.98
CA THR A 527 -14.56 -0.25 -0.39
C THR A 527 -14.28 -1.34 -1.41
N SER A 528 -14.72 -1.16 -2.65
CA SER A 528 -14.55 -2.16 -3.72
C SER A 528 -13.74 -1.63 -4.91
N GLU A 529 -13.27 -0.41 -4.83
CA GLU A 529 -12.40 0.20 -5.82
C GLU A 529 -11.00 -0.40 -5.72
N TYR A 530 -10.42 -0.77 -6.85
CA TYR A 530 -9.00 -1.14 -6.86
C TYR A 530 -8.13 0.10 -7.06
N ASP A 531 -6.94 0.11 -6.47
CA ASP A 531 -6.08 1.28 -6.50
C ASP A 531 -4.60 0.90 -6.61
N MET A 532 -3.86 1.66 -7.39
CA MET A 532 -2.45 1.40 -7.66
C MET A 532 -1.56 1.45 -6.40
N PRO A 533 -1.72 2.39 -5.48
CA PRO A 533 -1.06 2.37 -4.19
C PRO A 533 -1.26 1.07 -3.41
N CYS A 534 -2.47 0.52 -3.38
CA CYS A 534 -2.76 -0.75 -2.71
C CYS A 534 -1.93 -1.89 -3.29
N VAL A 535 -1.88 -1.98 -4.62
CA VAL A 535 -1.12 -3.02 -5.32
C VAL A 535 0.39 -2.85 -5.09
N GLY A 536 0.91 -1.65 -5.27
CA GLY A 536 2.34 -1.39 -5.09
C GLY A 536 2.83 -1.66 -3.67
N LEU A 537 2.09 -1.21 -2.66
CA LEU A 537 2.43 -1.46 -1.25
C LEU A 537 2.32 -2.93 -0.87
N SER A 538 1.34 -3.66 -1.42
CA SER A 538 1.24 -5.11 -1.24
C SER A 538 2.46 -5.83 -1.81
N MET A 539 2.87 -5.44 -3.02
CA MET A 539 4.09 -5.97 -3.67
C MET A 539 5.34 -5.69 -2.83
N TYR A 540 5.47 -4.47 -2.33
CA TYR A 540 6.60 -4.06 -1.50
C TYR A 540 6.63 -4.80 -0.16
N LEU A 541 5.48 -4.96 0.51
CA LEU A 541 5.37 -5.73 1.75
C LEU A 541 5.86 -7.17 1.58
N LEU A 542 5.35 -7.87 0.57
CA LEU A 542 5.76 -9.26 0.32
C LEU A 542 7.26 -9.37 -0.01
N SER A 543 7.83 -8.38 -0.68
CA SER A 543 9.28 -8.29 -0.94
C SER A 543 10.10 -8.11 0.34
N GLU A 544 9.69 -7.21 1.24
CA GLU A 544 10.41 -6.98 2.50
C GLU A 544 10.38 -8.20 3.42
N ILE A 545 9.23 -8.89 3.49
CA ILE A 545 9.10 -10.13 4.27
C ILE A 545 9.99 -11.23 3.68
N SER A 546 10.00 -11.42 2.37
CA SER A 546 10.84 -12.43 1.71
C SER A 546 12.32 -12.20 2.01
N LYS A 547 12.76 -10.95 1.93
CA LYS A 547 14.16 -10.59 2.23
C LYS A 547 14.54 -10.84 3.70
N SER A 548 13.65 -10.51 4.62
CA SER A 548 13.93 -10.59 6.06
C SER A 548 13.83 -12.00 6.63
N SER A 549 13.25 -12.93 5.88
CA SER A 549 13.07 -14.34 6.28
C SER A 549 14.16 -15.27 5.74
N LEU A 550 15.01 -14.79 4.84
CA LEU A 550 16.20 -15.48 4.31
C LEU A 550 17.40 -15.23 5.22
#